data_cac17cb0eaa89db83d1060eab97b16ab
#
_entry.id   cac17cb0eaa89db83d1060eab97b16ab
#
_cell.length_a   1.000
_cell.length_b   1.000
_cell.length_c   1.000
_cell.angle_alpha   90.00
_cell.angle_beta   90.00
_cell.angle_gamma   90.00
#
_symmetry.space_group_name_H-M   'P 1'
#
loop_
_entity.id
_entity.type
_entity.pdbx_description
1 polymer ?
#
loop_
_entity_poly.entity_id
_entity_poly.type
_entity_poly.pdbx_seq_one_letter_code
_entity_poly.pdbx_strand_id
1 'polypeptide(L)' 'MGKCLITNNIRKLRFNANEMTQQELADRTGVTRQTMVAIENGKYSPTLELAFRIAQVFNAPIDEVFAFDQEGESTK' A
#
# COMPACT_ATOMS: atom_id res chain seq x y z
N MET A 1 13.31 -13.16 -8.52
CA MET A 1 13.43 -12.91 -7.47
C MET A 1 13.49 -11.53 -7.20
N GLY A 2 13.41 -10.95 -6.36
CA GLY A 2 13.42 -9.57 -6.10
C GLY A 2 12.22 -8.81 -6.47
N LYS A 3 11.23 -9.44 -7.06
CA LYS A 3 10.07 -8.74 -7.40
C LYS A 3 9.11 -8.74 -6.27
N CYS A 4 8.47 -7.62 -6.01
CA CYS A 4 7.46 -7.53 -4.97
C CYS A 4 6.17 -8.06 -5.53
N LEU A 5 5.63 -9.09 -4.90
CA LEU A 5 4.38 -9.68 -5.35
C LEU A 5 3.15 -9.07 -4.69
N ILE A 6 3.36 -8.05 -3.88
CA ILE A 6 2.25 -7.38 -3.23
C ILE A 6 1.85 -6.19 -4.09
N THR A 7 0.61 -6.12 -4.47
CA THR A 7 0.10 -4.96 -5.18
C THR A 7 -0.78 -4.17 -4.22
N ASN A 8 -1.10 -2.96 -4.58
CA ASN A 8 -1.91 -2.14 -3.69
C ASN A 8 -2.81 -1.19 -4.44
N ASN A 9 -3.82 -0.71 -3.74
CA ASN A 9 -4.76 0.26 -4.26
C ASN A 9 -4.62 1.58 -3.55
N ILE A 10 -3.45 1.87 -3.00
CA ILE A 10 -3.27 3.05 -2.15
C ILE A 10 -3.60 4.32 -2.92
N ARG A 11 -3.12 4.42 -4.15
CA ARG A 11 -3.36 5.64 -4.92
C ARG A 11 -4.84 5.86 -5.14
N LYS A 12 -5.56 4.80 -5.48
CA LYS A 12 -6.99 4.91 -5.69
C LYS A 12 -7.70 5.30 -4.41
N LEU A 13 -7.29 4.71 -3.30
CA LEU A 13 -7.91 5.01 -2.02
C LEU A 13 -7.61 6.44 -1.60
N ARG A 14 -6.38 6.92 -1.86
CA ARG A 14 -6.06 8.31 -1.55
C ARG A 14 -6.93 9.26 -2.35
N PHE A 15 -7.11 8.96 -3.64
CA PHE A 15 -7.91 9.81 -4.48
C PHE A 15 -9.34 9.87 -3.97
N ASN A 16 -9.87 8.72 -3.58
CA ASN A 16 -11.24 8.66 -3.07
C ASN A 16 -11.37 9.24 -1.68
N ALA A 17 -10.29 9.46 -1.00
CA ALA A 17 -10.30 10.04 0.34
C ALA A 17 -10.01 11.53 0.25
N ASN A 18 -10.76 12.21 -0.60
CA ASN A 18 -10.64 13.65 -0.72
C ASN A 18 -9.27 14.06 -1.25
N GLU A 19 -8.74 13.25 -2.18
CA GLU A 19 -7.46 13.53 -2.82
C GLU A 19 -6.33 13.66 -1.81
N MET A 20 -6.28 12.73 -0.87
CA MET A 20 -5.22 12.72 0.13
C MET A 20 -3.86 12.63 -0.55
N THR A 21 -2.89 13.43 -0.10
CA THR A 21 -1.56 13.39 -0.68
C THR A 21 -0.75 12.25 -0.09
N GLN A 22 0.34 11.90 -0.78
CA GLN A 22 1.26 10.90 -0.25
C GLN A 22 1.87 11.35 1.06
N GLN A 23 2.19 12.65 1.15
CA GLN A 23 2.76 13.17 2.39
C GLN A 23 1.77 13.05 3.55
N GLU A 24 0.52 13.34 3.28
CA GLU A 24 -0.50 13.25 4.32
C GLU A 24 -0.64 11.81 4.80
N LEU A 25 -0.66 10.86 3.88
CA LEU A 25 -0.76 9.47 4.26
C LEU A 25 0.49 9.03 5.04
N ALA A 26 1.66 9.46 4.60
CA ALA A 26 2.89 9.13 5.30
C ALA A 26 2.86 9.67 6.72
N ASP A 27 2.40 10.90 6.89
CA ASP A 27 2.32 11.50 8.21
C ASP A 27 1.37 10.72 9.11
N ARG A 28 0.27 10.27 8.57
CA ARG A 28 -0.72 9.57 9.37
C ARG A 28 -0.27 8.17 9.77
N THR A 29 0.64 7.60 9.00
CA THR A 29 1.11 6.26 9.29
C THR A 29 2.48 6.23 9.93
N GLY A 30 3.11 7.40 10.09
CA GLY A 30 4.37 7.47 10.82
C GLY A 30 5.59 7.09 10.00
N VAL A 31 5.54 7.22 8.70
CA VAL A 31 6.70 6.93 7.86
C VAL A 31 7.01 8.16 7.01
N THR A 32 8.14 8.11 6.32
CA THR A 32 8.51 9.21 5.45
C THR A 32 7.74 9.12 4.15
N ARG A 33 7.67 10.25 3.45
CA ARG A 33 7.03 10.27 2.16
C ARG A 33 7.73 9.32 1.19
N GLN A 34 9.06 9.25 1.27
CA GLN A 34 9.81 8.36 0.38
C GLN A 34 9.40 6.91 0.57
N THR A 35 9.21 6.51 1.81
CA THR A 35 8.77 5.15 2.08
C THR A 35 7.39 4.91 1.48
N MET A 36 6.49 5.87 1.63
CA MET A 36 5.15 5.71 1.09
C MET A 36 5.18 5.64 -0.43
N VAL A 37 6.01 6.46 -1.07
CA VAL A 37 6.14 6.42 -2.51
C VAL A 37 6.63 5.04 -2.97
N ALA A 38 7.63 4.50 -2.27
CA ALA A 38 8.17 3.20 -2.63
C ALA A 38 7.12 2.10 -2.48
N ILE A 39 6.30 2.20 -1.46
CA ILE A 39 5.23 1.21 -1.25
C ILE A 39 4.22 1.30 -2.38
N GLU A 40 3.79 2.51 -2.72
CA GLU A 40 2.79 2.66 -3.79
C GLU A 40 3.31 2.15 -5.12
N ASN A 41 4.60 2.30 -5.35
CA ASN A 41 5.18 1.89 -6.61
C ASN A 41 5.55 0.41 -6.64
N GLY A 42 5.30 -0.31 -5.57
CA GLY A 42 5.59 -1.73 -5.53
C GLY A 42 7.05 -2.06 -5.36
N LYS A 43 7.85 -1.08 -4.93
CA LYS A 43 9.28 -1.31 -4.75
C LYS A 43 9.65 -1.68 -3.33
N TYR A 44 8.72 -1.62 -2.43
CA TYR A 44 8.97 -1.90 -1.03
C TYR A 44 7.69 -2.46 -0.41
N SER A 45 7.80 -3.59 0.25
CA SER A 45 6.66 -4.18 0.93
C SER A 45 6.60 -3.65 2.34
N PRO A 46 5.45 -3.16 2.78
CA PRO A 46 5.36 -2.65 4.15
C PRO A 46 5.42 -3.80 5.15
N THR A 47 5.82 -3.46 6.37
CA THR A 47 5.67 -4.43 7.44
C THR A 47 4.18 -4.65 7.69
N LEU A 48 3.87 -5.72 8.37
CA LEU A 48 2.48 -6.03 8.65
C LEU A 48 1.84 -4.90 9.46
N GLU A 49 2.56 -4.38 10.44
CA GLU A 49 2.00 -3.29 11.24
C GLU A 49 1.70 -2.08 10.39
N LEU A 50 2.63 -1.72 9.51
CA LEU A 50 2.43 -0.56 8.67
C LEU A 50 1.25 -0.79 7.73
N ALA A 51 1.13 -2.02 7.20
CA ALA A 51 0.03 -2.33 6.30
C ALA A 51 -1.31 -2.13 7.00
N PHE A 52 -1.41 -2.56 8.25
CA PHE A 52 -2.65 -2.36 9.01
C PHE A 52 -2.90 -0.88 9.30
N ARG A 53 -1.83 -0.11 9.55
CA ARG A 53 -2.02 1.32 9.79
C ARG A 53 -2.55 2.02 8.56
N ILE A 54 -2.04 1.64 7.39
CA ILE A 54 -2.52 2.23 6.15
C ILE A 54 -3.99 1.88 5.95
N ALA A 55 -4.35 0.63 6.19
CA ALA A 55 -5.74 0.21 6.04
C ALA A 55 -6.64 0.99 6.97
N GLN A 56 -6.17 1.26 8.19
CA GLN A 56 -6.97 2.01 9.14
C GLN A 56 -7.20 3.44 8.70
N VAL A 57 -6.22 4.05 8.06
CA VAL A 57 -6.38 5.43 7.60
C VAL A 57 -7.54 5.50 6.63
N PHE A 58 -7.69 4.49 5.79
CA PHE A 58 -8.77 4.47 4.79
C PHE A 58 -10.03 3.79 5.30
N ASN A 59 -9.99 3.31 6.55
CA ASN A 59 -11.13 2.62 7.13
C ASN A 59 -11.57 1.48 6.21
N ALA A 60 -10.61 0.75 5.68
CA ALA A 60 -10.86 -0.34 4.75
C ALA A 60 -10.19 -1.60 5.24
N PRO A 61 -10.72 -2.78 4.88
CA PRO A 61 -10.03 -4.01 5.24
C PRO A 61 -8.70 -4.10 4.50
N ILE A 62 -7.76 -4.79 5.10
CA ILE A 62 -6.41 -4.81 4.57
C ILE A 62 -6.37 -5.43 3.18
N ASP A 63 -7.27 -6.37 2.89
CA ASP A 63 -7.27 -7.01 1.58
C ASP A 63 -7.89 -6.13 0.50
N GLU A 64 -8.46 -4.99 0.86
CA GLU A 64 -8.86 -4.02 -0.13
C GLU A 64 -7.73 -3.04 -0.42
N VAL A 65 -6.77 -2.95 0.47
CA VAL A 65 -5.63 -2.05 0.28
C VAL A 65 -4.50 -2.77 -0.43
N PHE A 66 -4.25 -4.01 -0.04
CA PHE A 66 -3.15 -4.79 -0.58
C PHE A 66 -3.65 -6.10 -1.12
N ALA A 67 -2.99 -6.59 -2.15
CA ALA A 67 -3.31 -7.88 -2.72
C ALA A 67 -2.01 -8.58 -3.07
N PHE A 68 -2.08 -9.88 -3.14
CA PHE A 68 -0.93 -10.68 -3.48
C PHE A 68 -1.06 -11.08 -4.94
N ASP A 69 -0.08 -10.67 -5.73
CA ASP A 69 -0.12 -10.95 -7.16
C ASP A 69 0.47 -12.33 -7.40
N GLN A 70 -0.37 -13.27 -7.69
CA GLN A 70 0.08 -14.62 -7.89
C GLN A 70 0.18 -15.00 -9.35
N GLU A 71 0.19 -14.01 -10.19
CA GLU A 71 0.15 -14.30 -11.60
C GLU A 71 1.26 -15.24 -12.04
N GLY A 72 2.42 -15.06 -11.49
CA GLY A 72 3.52 -15.90 -11.85
C GLY A 72 3.37 -17.32 -11.40
N GLU A 73 2.49 -17.56 -10.43
CA GLU A 73 2.30 -18.87 -9.93
C GLU A 73 1.09 -19.52 -10.43
N SER A 74 0.27 -18.78 -11.08
CA SER A 74 -1.00 -19.33 -11.46
C SER A 74 -0.85 -20.30 -12.59
N THR A 75 0.34 -20.50 -13.00
CA THR A 75 0.51 -21.43 -14.05
C THR A 75 0.29 -22.83 -13.60
N LYS A 76 0.16 -23.04 -12.34
CA LYS A 76 -0.02 -24.33 -11.95
C LYS A 76 -1.25 -24.83 -12.16
#